data_287407a0caf893aa2e217459cb83627c
#
_entry.id   287407a0caf893aa2e217459cb83627c
#
_cell.length_a   1.000
_cell.length_b   1.000
_cell.length_c   1.000
_cell.angle_alpha   90.00
_cell.angle_beta   90.00
_cell.angle_gamma   90.00
#
_symmetry.space_group_name_H-M   'P 1'
#
loop_
_entity.id
_entity.type
_entity.pdbx_description
1 polymer ?
#
loop_
_entity_poly.entity_id
_entity_poly.type
_entity_poly.pdbx_seq_one_letter_code
_entity_poly.pdbx_strand_id
1 'polypeptide(L)'
;HFPTIITYIYPGFLKGYLYTVAGFDIYASWLAVAMIVAFFITFINIKGAKTAATLQTVLTVIIGGVGILLIVASVVSGDASNLTPQLFAGDSASTTMKAIMSVAVMTPFFFIGFDVIPQAAEEINVPLKKIGMIMILSIVLAVAFYALIILGVGYVMSPSDISSSQAGSGLVTADAMAKAFHSSIMSKVLIVGGMCGIVTSWNSFLIGG
;
A
#
# COMPACT_ATOMS: atom_id res chain seq x y z
N HIS A 1 3.05 10.20 3.73
CA HIS A 1 3.34 9.29 2.60
C HIS A 1 2.72 9.74 1.27
N PHE A 2 1.46 10.26 1.24
CA PHE A 2 0.80 10.68 0.00
C PHE A 2 1.64 11.66 -0.85
N PRO A 3 2.21 12.74 -0.28
CA PRO A 3 3.05 13.66 -1.04
C PRO A 3 4.39 13.06 -1.50
N THR A 4 4.98 12.15 -0.71
CA THR A 4 6.22 11.46 -1.10
C THR A 4 6.02 10.63 -2.38
N ILE A 5 4.85 10.03 -2.54
CA ILE A 5 4.49 9.28 -3.74
C ILE A 5 4.34 10.21 -4.95
N ILE A 6 3.84 11.44 -4.77
CA ILE A 6 3.73 12.43 -5.85
C ILE A 6 5.12 12.82 -6.37
N THR A 7 6.13 12.91 -5.52
CA THR A 7 7.50 13.25 -5.94
C THR A 7 8.11 12.24 -6.89
N TYR A 8 7.71 10.97 -6.81
CA TYR A 8 8.14 9.95 -7.76
C TYR A 8 7.60 10.24 -9.18
N ILE A 9 6.36 10.74 -9.28
CA ILE A 9 5.76 11.11 -10.57
C ILE A 9 6.29 12.44 -11.08
N TYR A 10 6.47 13.40 -10.17
CA TYR A 10 6.89 14.76 -10.46
C TYR A 10 7.93 15.24 -9.45
N PRO A 11 9.24 15.07 -9.75
CA PRO A 11 10.33 15.45 -8.84
C PRO A 11 10.34 16.91 -8.43
N GLY A 12 9.82 17.82 -9.27
CA GLY A 12 9.71 19.25 -8.98
C GLY A 12 8.56 19.65 -8.05
N PHE A 13 7.87 18.68 -7.44
CA PHE A 13 6.71 18.93 -6.58
C PHE A 13 7.08 19.61 -5.24
N LEU A 14 8.29 19.36 -4.70
CA LEU A 14 8.74 19.90 -3.42
C LEU A 14 9.10 21.39 -3.57
N LYS A 15 8.16 22.28 -3.22
CA LYS A 15 8.34 23.73 -3.24
C LYS A 15 7.90 24.36 -1.93
N GLY A 16 8.67 25.38 -1.50
CA GLY A 16 8.37 26.13 -0.28
C GLY A 16 8.64 25.31 0.97
N TYR A 17 9.91 25.07 1.30
CA TYR A 17 10.32 24.45 2.55
C TYR A 17 9.75 25.24 3.74
N LEU A 18 9.18 24.55 4.72
CA LEU A 18 8.59 25.14 5.93
C LEU A 18 9.40 24.78 7.19
N TYR A 19 9.54 23.51 7.47
CA TYR A 19 10.24 23.01 8.65
C TYR A 19 10.54 21.50 8.51
N THR A 20 11.37 20.98 9.44
CA THR A 20 11.70 19.55 9.53
C THR A 20 11.11 18.96 10.81
N VAL A 21 10.42 17.81 10.70
CA VAL A 21 9.87 17.04 11.83
C VAL A 21 10.34 15.60 11.74
N ALA A 22 10.92 15.07 12.81
CA ALA A 22 11.38 13.70 12.90
C ALA A 22 12.29 13.26 11.72
N GLY A 23 13.12 14.19 11.20
CA GLY A 23 14.01 13.94 10.07
C GLY A 23 13.36 14.05 8.69
N PHE A 24 12.08 14.45 8.62
CA PHE A 24 11.38 14.68 7.36
C PHE A 24 11.15 16.17 7.11
N ASP A 25 11.56 16.64 5.94
CA ASP A 25 11.35 18.02 5.49
C ASP A 25 9.91 18.20 5.01
N ILE A 26 9.24 19.20 5.55
CA ILE A 26 7.86 19.56 5.20
C ILE A 26 7.86 20.77 4.28
N TYR A 27 7.15 20.64 3.16
CA TYR A 27 7.02 21.64 2.12
C TYR A 27 5.59 22.18 2.03
N ALA A 28 5.45 23.45 1.67
CA ALA A 28 4.15 24.10 1.50
C ALA A 28 3.28 23.40 0.44
N SER A 29 3.88 22.98 -0.68
CA SER A 29 3.19 22.18 -1.71
C SER A 29 2.67 20.86 -1.16
N TRP A 30 3.43 20.25 -0.27
CA TRP A 30 3.09 19.01 0.41
C TRP A 30 1.84 19.16 1.30
N LEU A 31 1.88 20.22 2.12
CA LEU A 31 0.79 20.55 3.03
C LEU A 31 -0.49 20.93 2.26
N ALA A 32 -0.35 21.71 1.17
CA ALA A 32 -1.48 22.11 0.35
C ALA A 32 -2.23 20.92 -0.24
N VAL A 33 -1.50 19.96 -0.82
CA VAL A 33 -2.14 18.73 -1.37
C VAL A 33 -2.79 17.90 -0.26
N ALA A 34 -2.12 17.75 0.89
CA ALA A 34 -2.68 17.01 2.01
C ALA A 34 -3.99 17.66 2.50
N MET A 35 -4.04 18.99 2.61
CA MET A 35 -5.25 19.71 2.98
C MET A 35 -6.37 19.56 1.94
N ILE A 36 -6.06 19.68 0.65
CA ILE A 36 -7.06 19.50 -0.43
C ILE A 36 -7.69 18.11 -0.35
N VAL A 37 -6.86 17.07 -0.21
CA VAL A 37 -7.36 15.70 -0.11
C VAL A 37 -8.18 15.51 1.18
N ALA A 38 -7.74 16.09 2.31
CA ALA A 38 -8.49 16.03 3.57
C ALA A 38 -9.88 16.67 3.42
N PHE A 39 -9.95 17.88 2.87
CA PHE A 39 -11.23 18.56 2.62
C PHE A 39 -12.12 17.76 1.68
N PHE A 40 -11.56 17.17 0.63
CA PHE A 40 -12.32 16.36 -0.32
C PHE A 40 -12.92 15.11 0.34
N ILE A 41 -12.13 14.36 1.11
CA ILE A 41 -12.62 13.17 1.81
C ILE A 41 -13.65 13.54 2.87
N THR A 42 -13.39 14.59 3.66
CA THR A 42 -14.34 15.09 4.65
C THR A 42 -15.66 15.51 4.02
N PHE A 43 -15.62 16.24 2.92
CA PHE A 43 -16.81 16.65 2.17
C PHE A 43 -17.63 15.46 1.69
N ILE A 44 -16.98 14.40 1.21
CA ILE A 44 -17.66 13.17 0.79
C ILE A 44 -18.34 12.48 1.99
N ASN A 45 -17.66 12.44 3.14
CA ASN A 45 -18.24 11.84 4.35
C ASN A 45 -19.43 12.63 4.89
N ILE A 46 -19.40 13.97 4.82
CA ILE A 46 -20.54 14.83 5.17
C ILE A 46 -21.77 14.55 4.28
N LYS A 47 -21.56 14.15 3.01
CA LYS A 47 -22.67 13.75 2.11
C LYS A 47 -23.33 12.43 2.49
N GLY A 48 -22.75 11.69 3.43
CA GLY A 48 -23.33 10.50 4.04
C GLY A 48 -22.58 9.21 3.73
N ALA A 49 -22.76 8.23 4.59
CA ALA A 49 -22.06 6.94 4.59
C ALA A 49 -22.13 6.19 3.25
N LYS A 50 -23.26 6.26 2.54
CA LYS A 50 -23.42 5.61 1.23
C LYS A 50 -22.45 6.17 0.19
N THR A 51 -22.22 7.49 0.18
CA THR A 51 -21.29 8.14 -0.77
C THR A 51 -19.85 7.79 -0.43
N ALA A 52 -19.51 7.83 0.87
CA ALA A 52 -18.20 7.43 1.36
C ALA A 52 -17.88 5.96 1.06
N ALA A 53 -18.85 5.05 1.26
CA ALA A 53 -18.70 3.63 0.94
C ALA A 53 -18.56 3.38 -0.57
N THR A 54 -19.24 4.15 -1.41
CA THR A 54 -19.08 4.04 -2.87
C THR A 54 -17.68 4.46 -3.30
N LEU A 55 -17.17 5.59 -2.78
CA LEU A 55 -15.78 6.01 -3.01
C LEU A 55 -14.81 4.91 -2.57
N GLN A 56 -14.98 4.39 -1.36
CA GLN A 56 -14.18 3.30 -0.80
C GLN A 56 -14.12 2.10 -1.75
N THR A 57 -15.28 1.66 -2.25
CA THR A 57 -15.37 0.51 -3.16
C THR A 57 -14.61 0.76 -4.45
N VAL A 58 -14.81 1.91 -5.09
CA VAL A 58 -14.13 2.26 -6.36
C VAL A 58 -12.61 2.26 -6.17
N LEU A 59 -12.12 2.93 -5.13
CA LEU A 59 -10.68 3.00 -4.86
C LEU A 59 -10.08 1.63 -4.52
N THR A 60 -10.82 0.79 -3.78
CA THR A 60 -10.39 -0.58 -3.44
C THR A 60 -10.31 -1.46 -4.68
N VAL A 61 -11.26 -1.34 -5.62
CA VAL A 61 -11.21 -2.06 -6.89
C VAL A 61 -9.99 -1.62 -7.73
N ILE A 62 -9.66 -0.34 -7.73
CA ILE A 62 -8.49 0.18 -8.45
C ILE A 62 -7.20 -0.40 -7.86
N ILE A 63 -6.99 -0.27 -6.55
CA ILE A 63 -5.75 -0.80 -5.94
C ILE A 63 -5.65 -2.32 -6.06
N GLY A 64 -6.76 -3.03 -5.86
CA GLY A 64 -6.83 -4.48 -6.05
C GLY A 64 -6.50 -4.89 -7.48
N GLY A 65 -7.09 -4.21 -8.46
CA GLY A 65 -6.85 -4.45 -9.89
C GLY A 65 -5.40 -4.22 -10.28
N VAL A 66 -4.80 -3.12 -9.82
CA VAL A 66 -3.38 -2.82 -10.09
C VAL A 66 -2.45 -3.82 -9.40
N GLY A 67 -2.78 -4.25 -8.18
CA GLY A 67 -2.01 -5.30 -7.49
C GLY A 67 -2.11 -6.66 -8.20
N ILE A 68 -3.29 -7.05 -8.64
CA ILE A 68 -3.48 -8.27 -9.45
C ILE A 68 -2.71 -8.17 -10.77
N LEU A 69 -2.69 -7.01 -11.41
CA LEU A 69 -1.92 -6.77 -12.62
C LEU A 69 -0.42 -7.00 -12.38
N LEU A 70 0.13 -6.51 -11.26
CA LEU A 70 1.51 -6.79 -10.88
C LEU A 70 1.75 -8.28 -10.65
N ILE A 71 0.87 -8.97 -9.94
CA ILE A 71 0.98 -10.41 -9.66
C ILE A 71 1.01 -11.20 -10.99
N VAL A 72 0.07 -10.92 -11.89
CA VAL A 72 0.01 -11.59 -13.20
C VAL A 72 1.24 -11.31 -14.04
N ALA A 73 1.67 -10.04 -14.10
CA ALA A 73 2.88 -9.66 -14.83
C ALA A 73 4.12 -10.34 -14.25
N SER A 74 4.19 -10.47 -12.92
CA SER A 74 5.31 -11.15 -12.25
C SER A 74 5.41 -12.62 -12.63
N VAL A 75 4.28 -13.30 -12.80
CA VAL A 75 4.27 -14.71 -13.24
C VAL A 75 4.75 -14.84 -14.68
N VAL A 76 4.45 -13.87 -15.55
CA VAL A 76 4.80 -13.91 -16.98
C VAL A 76 6.25 -13.50 -17.23
N SER A 77 6.74 -12.47 -16.53
CA SER A 77 8.06 -11.85 -16.79
C SER A 77 9.10 -12.11 -15.70
N GLY A 78 8.71 -12.78 -14.61
CA GLY A 78 9.62 -13.09 -13.51
C GLY A 78 10.50 -14.31 -13.78
N ASP A 79 11.52 -14.47 -12.95
CA ASP A 79 12.45 -15.59 -12.99
C ASP A 79 12.61 -16.20 -11.59
N ALA A 80 12.42 -17.52 -11.50
CA ALA A 80 12.58 -18.27 -10.25
C ALA A 80 14.00 -18.15 -9.66
N SER A 81 15.00 -17.90 -10.49
CA SER A 81 16.38 -17.68 -10.04
C SER A 81 16.53 -16.47 -9.12
N ASN A 82 15.63 -15.48 -9.21
CA ASN A 82 15.61 -14.33 -8.31
C ASN A 82 15.24 -14.69 -6.86
N LEU A 83 14.55 -15.80 -6.66
CA LEU A 83 14.20 -16.33 -5.32
C LEU A 83 15.30 -17.21 -4.73
N THR A 84 16.28 -17.63 -5.53
CA THR A 84 17.44 -18.42 -5.11
C THR A 84 18.70 -17.56 -5.28
N PRO A 85 19.70 -17.61 -4.39
CA PRO A 85 20.02 -18.63 -3.40
C PRO A 85 19.50 -18.35 -2.00
N GLN A 86 18.80 -17.25 -1.73
CA GLN A 86 18.42 -16.87 -0.38
C GLN A 86 16.93 -16.61 -0.23
N LEU A 87 16.14 -17.69 -0.09
CA LEU A 87 14.76 -17.57 0.40
C LEU A 87 14.69 -17.00 1.83
N PHE A 88 15.76 -17.18 2.60
CA PHE A 88 15.84 -16.72 3.99
C PHE A 88 17.08 -15.84 4.17
N ALA A 89 16.93 -14.71 4.83
CA ALA A 89 18.03 -13.83 5.16
C ALA A 89 18.91 -14.47 6.25
N GLY A 90 20.11 -14.87 5.87
CA GLY A 90 21.18 -15.27 6.78
C GLY A 90 21.61 -16.74 6.69
N ASP A 91 22.89 -16.96 7.01
CA ASP A 91 23.57 -18.25 6.94
C ASP A 91 23.31 -19.13 8.18
N SER A 92 22.51 -18.68 9.13
CA SER A 92 22.19 -19.40 10.36
C SER A 92 20.73 -19.28 10.76
N ALA A 93 20.20 -20.29 11.46
CA ALA A 93 18.84 -20.28 12.00
C ALA A 93 18.57 -19.06 12.91
N SER A 94 19.57 -18.60 13.66
CA SER A 94 19.47 -17.41 14.51
C SER A 94 19.26 -16.13 13.71
N THR A 95 20.00 -15.96 12.61
CA THR A 95 19.88 -14.78 11.73
C THR A 95 18.54 -14.76 11.01
N THR A 96 18.10 -15.93 10.52
CA THR A 96 16.79 -16.11 9.90
C THR A 96 15.67 -15.77 10.88
N MET A 97 15.76 -16.27 12.14
CA MET A 97 14.75 -15.97 13.16
C MET A 97 14.68 -14.47 13.50
N LYS A 98 15.84 -13.79 13.60
CA LYS A 98 15.88 -12.33 13.80
C LYS A 98 15.21 -11.58 12.66
N ALA A 99 15.44 -11.98 11.41
CA ALA A 99 14.80 -11.37 10.25
C ALA A 99 13.27 -11.58 10.27
N ILE A 100 12.80 -12.79 10.58
CA ILE A 100 11.37 -13.09 10.73
C ILE A 100 10.76 -12.23 11.84
N MET A 101 11.43 -12.15 13.01
CA MET A 101 10.92 -11.34 14.13
C MET A 101 10.88 -9.85 13.81
N SER A 102 11.84 -9.31 13.07
CA SER A 102 11.81 -7.90 12.66
C SER A 102 10.62 -7.57 11.78
N VAL A 103 10.24 -8.47 10.87
CA VAL A 103 9.04 -8.32 10.04
C VAL A 103 7.77 -8.51 10.89
N ALA A 104 7.76 -9.53 11.77
CA ALA A 104 6.62 -9.84 12.63
C ALA A 104 6.24 -8.68 13.56
N VAL A 105 7.21 -7.93 14.07
CA VAL A 105 6.98 -6.74 14.92
C VAL A 105 6.30 -5.63 14.13
N MET A 106 6.57 -5.50 12.83
CA MET A 106 5.94 -4.48 11.97
C MET A 106 4.58 -4.93 11.40
N THR A 107 4.31 -6.24 11.38
CA THR A 107 3.11 -6.82 10.78
C THR A 107 1.80 -6.25 11.34
N PRO A 108 1.61 -6.03 12.65
CA PRO A 108 0.37 -5.45 13.18
C PRO A 108 0.02 -4.10 12.55
N PHE A 109 1.04 -3.29 12.19
CA PHE A 109 0.83 -2.01 11.52
C PHE A 109 0.15 -2.14 10.16
N PHE A 110 0.40 -3.23 9.43
CA PHE A 110 -0.22 -3.47 8.11
C PHE A 110 -1.68 -3.91 8.19
N PHE A 111 -2.15 -4.29 9.38
CA PHE A 111 -3.52 -4.70 9.63
C PHE A 111 -4.35 -3.66 10.39
N ILE A 112 -3.79 -2.47 10.65
CA ILE A 112 -4.55 -1.36 11.22
C ILE A 112 -5.71 -1.01 10.28
N GLY A 113 -6.92 -0.90 10.84
CA GLY A 113 -8.14 -0.55 10.13
C GLY A 113 -9.16 -1.69 10.00
N PHE A 114 -8.83 -2.95 10.32
CA PHE A 114 -9.82 -4.03 10.37
C PHE A 114 -10.86 -3.80 11.49
N ASP A 115 -10.49 -3.08 12.51
CA ASP A 115 -11.31 -2.65 13.64
C ASP A 115 -12.39 -1.63 13.26
N VAL A 116 -12.27 -0.96 12.12
CA VAL A 116 -13.31 -0.09 11.56
C VAL A 116 -14.58 -0.86 11.20
N ILE A 117 -14.47 -2.15 10.83
CA ILE A 117 -15.62 -2.98 10.46
C ILE A 117 -16.64 -3.09 11.60
N PRO A 118 -16.27 -3.46 12.85
CA PRO A 118 -17.22 -3.47 13.96
C PRO A 118 -17.67 -2.06 14.39
N GLN A 119 -16.84 -1.02 14.24
CA GLN A 119 -17.22 0.36 14.54
C GLN A 119 -18.33 0.86 13.59
N ALA A 120 -18.25 0.52 12.32
CA ALA A 120 -19.26 0.84 11.31
C ALA A 120 -20.43 -0.17 11.28
N ALA A 121 -20.49 -1.12 12.22
CA ALA A 121 -21.46 -2.22 12.18
C ALA A 121 -22.92 -1.75 12.26
N GLU A 122 -23.19 -0.62 12.91
CA GLU A 122 -24.54 -0.04 13.02
C GLU A 122 -25.01 0.59 11.69
N GLU A 123 -24.08 1.00 10.83
CA GLU A 123 -24.37 1.59 9.52
C GLU A 123 -24.42 0.57 8.40
N ILE A 124 -23.94 -0.66 8.66
CA ILE A 124 -23.86 -1.74 7.67
C ILE A 124 -25.14 -2.55 7.69
N ASN A 125 -25.80 -2.67 6.54
CA ASN A 125 -27.01 -3.48 6.39
C ASN A 125 -26.69 -5.00 6.29
N VAL A 126 -25.93 -5.52 7.28
CA VAL A 126 -25.51 -6.93 7.38
C VAL A 126 -25.86 -7.45 8.77
N PRO A 127 -26.40 -8.68 8.88
CA PRO A 127 -26.65 -9.29 10.19
C PRO A 127 -25.39 -9.36 11.05
N LEU A 128 -25.45 -8.89 12.30
CA LEU A 128 -24.32 -8.84 13.24
C LEU A 128 -23.56 -10.19 13.34
N LYS A 129 -24.29 -11.31 13.24
CA LYS A 129 -23.71 -12.67 13.24
C LYS A 129 -22.72 -12.92 12.10
N LYS A 130 -22.81 -12.17 11.00
CA LYS A 130 -21.92 -12.33 9.83
C LYS A 130 -20.68 -11.42 9.90
N ILE A 131 -20.67 -10.42 10.77
CA ILE A 131 -19.57 -9.46 10.87
C ILE A 131 -18.25 -10.15 11.19
N GLY A 132 -18.24 -11.07 12.17
CA GLY A 132 -17.04 -11.81 12.53
C GLY A 132 -16.47 -12.63 11.36
N MET A 133 -17.34 -13.26 10.56
CA MET A 133 -16.92 -14.00 9.37
C MET A 133 -16.34 -13.09 8.28
N ILE A 134 -16.95 -11.93 8.08
CA ILE A 134 -16.46 -10.93 7.12
C ILE A 134 -15.08 -10.40 7.55
N MET A 135 -14.87 -10.15 8.84
CA MET A 135 -13.56 -9.73 9.38
C MET A 135 -12.49 -10.79 9.12
N ILE A 136 -12.76 -12.05 9.44
CA ILE A 136 -11.81 -13.15 9.20
C ILE A 136 -11.50 -13.27 7.71
N LEU A 137 -12.52 -13.25 6.85
CA LEU A 137 -12.35 -13.30 5.41
C LEU A 137 -11.51 -12.13 4.89
N SER A 138 -11.73 -10.92 5.38
CA SER A 138 -10.97 -9.73 5.01
C SER A 138 -9.49 -9.88 5.37
N ILE A 139 -9.18 -10.39 6.56
CA ILE A 139 -7.80 -10.62 7.01
C ILE A 139 -7.13 -11.67 6.11
N VAL A 140 -7.81 -12.81 5.86
CA VAL A 140 -7.25 -13.89 5.02
C VAL A 140 -6.97 -13.38 3.60
N LEU A 141 -7.90 -12.62 3.02
CA LEU A 141 -7.71 -12.04 1.69
C LEU A 141 -6.56 -11.02 1.67
N ALA A 142 -6.44 -10.18 2.71
CA ALA A 142 -5.33 -9.23 2.83
C ALA A 142 -3.99 -9.94 2.95
N VAL A 143 -3.88 -10.98 3.79
CA VAL A 143 -2.66 -11.78 3.93
C VAL A 143 -2.28 -12.43 2.60
N ALA A 144 -3.24 -13.04 1.91
CA ALA A 144 -3.00 -13.68 0.62
C ALA A 144 -2.53 -12.63 -0.43
N PHE A 145 -3.18 -11.47 -0.47
CA PHE A 145 -2.80 -10.39 -1.38
C PHE A 145 -1.38 -9.87 -1.11
N TYR A 146 -1.03 -9.58 0.15
CA TYR A 146 0.31 -9.16 0.51
C TYR A 146 1.37 -10.20 0.18
N ALA A 147 1.12 -11.48 0.50
CA ALA A 147 2.02 -12.58 0.19
C ALA A 147 2.28 -12.68 -1.32
N LEU A 148 1.22 -12.60 -2.13
CA LEU A 148 1.34 -12.66 -3.59
C LEU A 148 2.09 -11.46 -4.17
N ILE A 149 1.88 -10.25 -3.65
CA ILE A 149 2.66 -9.06 -4.06
C ILE A 149 4.13 -9.23 -3.71
N ILE A 150 4.44 -9.65 -2.49
CA ILE A 150 5.84 -9.85 -2.04
C ILE A 150 6.54 -10.91 -2.90
N LEU A 151 5.88 -12.04 -3.12
CA LEU A 151 6.42 -13.10 -3.99
C LEU A 151 6.58 -12.60 -5.42
N GLY A 152 5.61 -11.87 -5.95
CA GLY A 152 5.67 -11.29 -7.28
C GLY A 152 6.84 -10.34 -7.46
N VAL A 153 7.07 -9.46 -6.49
CA VAL A 153 8.25 -8.56 -6.49
C VAL A 153 9.55 -9.37 -6.47
N GLY A 154 9.66 -10.35 -5.57
CA GLY A 154 10.84 -11.21 -5.50
C GLY A 154 11.05 -12.07 -6.75
N TYR A 155 9.99 -12.38 -7.50
CA TYR A 155 10.08 -13.10 -8.77
C TYR A 155 10.64 -12.22 -9.90
N VAL A 156 10.32 -10.91 -9.90
CA VAL A 156 10.74 -9.94 -10.93
C VAL A 156 12.11 -9.33 -10.63
N MET A 157 12.41 -9.09 -9.34
CA MET A 157 13.59 -8.36 -8.91
C MET A 157 14.52 -9.23 -8.09
N SER A 158 15.81 -9.17 -8.41
CA SER A 158 16.84 -9.79 -7.57
C SER A 158 16.97 -9.07 -6.21
N PRO A 159 17.53 -9.70 -5.17
CA PRO A 159 17.77 -9.03 -3.89
C PRO A 159 18.60 -7.74 -3.99
N SER A 160 19.58 -7.70 -4.92
CA SER A 160 20.37 -6.50 -5.20
C SER A 160 19.54 -5.38 -5.84
N ASP A 161 18.62 -5.71 -6.76
CA ASP A 161 17.71 -4.75 -7.36
C ASP A 161 16.75 -4.16 -6.32
N ILE A 162 16.22 -5.01 -5.42
CA ILE A 162 15.34 -4.58 -4.33
C ILE A 162 16.07 -3.60 -3.41
N SER A 163 17.30 -3.92 -3.02
CA SER A 163 18.12 -3.06 -2.16
C SER A 163 18.44 -1.72 -2.86
N SER A 164 18.74 -1.73 -4.14
CA SER A 164 19.02 -0.54 -4.93
C SER A 164 17.76 0.33 -5.10
N SER A 165 16.61 -0.28 -5.37
CA SER A 165 15.33 0.40 -5.45
C SER A 165 14.96 1.05 -4.11
N GLN A 166 15.16 0.36 -3.01
CA GLN A 166 14.86 0.89 -1.68
C GLN A 166 15.77 2.08 -1.32
N ALA A 167 17.05 2.02 -1.68
CA ALA A 167 17.98 3.14 -1.48
C ALA A 167 17.71 4.33 -2.41
N GLY A 168 17.17 4.06 -3.61
CA GLY A 168 16.88 5.07 -4.63
C GLY A 168 15.48 5.66 -4.52
N SER A 169 14.51 5.03 -5.16
CA SER A 169 13.12 5.52 -5.21
C SER A 169 12.34 5.31 -3.90
N GLY A 170 12.71 4.30 -3.12
CA GLY A 170 11.96 3.84 -1.96
C GLY A 170 10.62 3.16 -2.29
N LEU A 171 10.31 2.96 -3.58
CA LEU A 171 9.03 2.41 -4.05
C LEU A 171 9.24 1.11 -4.84
N VAL A 172 9.74 0.09 -4.15
CA VAL A 172 10.15 -1.21 -4.73
C VAL A 172 9.06 -1.85 -5.60
N THR A 173 7.79 -1.78 -5.18
CA THR A 173 6.68 -2.33 -5.98
C THR A 173 6.47 -1.59 -7.30
N ALA A 174 6.70 -0.27 -7.32
CA ALA A 174 6.59 0.54 -8.55
C ALA A 174 7.71 0.21 -9.53
N ASP A 175 8.93 0.02 -9.01
CA ASP A 175 10.08 -0.37 -9.83
C ASP A 175 9.94 -1.81 -10.33
N ALA A 176 9.38 -2.72 -9.51
CA ALA A 176 9.04 -4.08 -9.94
C ALA A 176 8.02 -4.07 -11.09
N MET A 177 6.99 -3.22 -10.99
CA MET A 177 6.00 -3.05 -12.06
C MET A 177 6.63 -2.52 -13.35
N ALA A 178 7.51 -1.52 -13.24
CA ALA A 178 8.25 -0.99 -14.39
C ALA A 178 9.11 -2.07 -15.05
N LYS A 179 9.79 -2.90 -14.24
CA LYS A 179 10.64 -3.98 -14.71
C LYS A 179 9.81 -5.10 -15.36
N ALA A 180 8.71 -5.51 -14.76
CA ALA A 180 7.83 -6.56 -15.28
C ALA A 180 7.23 -6.23 -16.65
N PHE A 181 6.91 -4.96 -16.90
CA PHE A 181 6.33 -4.50 -18.16
C PHE A 181 7.34 -3.84 -19.10
N HIS A 182 8.61 -3.71 -18.70
CA HIS A 182 9.62 -2.91 -19.42
C HIS A 182 9.14 -1.49 -19.75
N SER A 183 8.38 -0.87 -18.84
CA SER A 183 7.70 0.41 -19.05
C SER A 183 7.62 1.27 -17.80
N SER A 184 8.18 2.47 -17.85
CA SER A 184 8.07 3.46 -16.78
C SER A 184 6.64 4.02 -16.59
N ILE A 185 5.76 3.83 -17.59
CA ILE A 185 4.34 4.20 -17.45
C ILE A 185 3.66 3.28 -16.46
N MET A 186 4.01 2.00 -16.45
CA MET A 186 3.39 1.02 -15.57
C MET A 186 3.75 1.22 -14.10
N SER A 187 4.95 1.76 -13.79
CA SER A 187 5.25 2.19 -12.43
C SER A 187 4.32 3.32 -11.97
N LYS A 188 4.01 4.28 -12.85
CA LYS A 188 3.05 5.36 -12.54
C LYS A 188 1.64 4.83 -12.33
N VAL A 189 1.21 3.84 -13.10
CA VAL A 189 -0.09 3.15 -12.91
C VAL A 189 -0.15 2.53 -11.51
N LEU A 190 0.90 1.83 -11.08
CA LEU A 190 0.96 1.26 -9.74
C LEU A 190 0.93 2.33 -8.65
N ILE A 191 1.63 3.44 -8.87
CA ILE A 191 1.65 4.57 -7.94
C ILE A 191 0.25 5.18 -7.78
N VAL A 192 -0.49 5.36 -8.88
CA VAL A 192 -1.88 5.83 -8.81
C VAL A 192 -2.74 4.86 -7.99
N GLY A 193 -2.58 3.53 -8.18
CA GLY A 193 -3.23 2.53 -7.34
C GLY A 193 -2.85 2.66 -5.86
N GLY A 194 -1.56 2.87 -5.57
CA GLY A 194 -1.07 3.11 -4.20
C GLY A 194 -1.66 4.39 -3.58
N MET A 195 -1.80 5.47 -4.35
CA MET A 195 -2.48 6.69 -3.91
C MET A 195 -3.95 6.42 -3.57
N CYS A 196 -4.65 5.63 -4.38
CA CYS A 196 -6.01 5.17 -4.07
C CYS A 196 -6.04 4.41 -2.73
N GLY A 197 -5.05 3.55 -2.47
CA GLY A 197 -4.93 2.83 -1.20
C GLY A 197 -4.77 3.75 0.01
N ILE A 198 -3.96 4.81 -0.10
CA ILE A 198 -3.82 5.80 0.99
C ILE A 198 -5.13 6.55 1.22
N VAL A 199 -5.83 6.95 0.16
CA VAL A 199 -7.13 7.63 0.27
C VAL A 199 -8.19 6.72 0.88
N THR A 200 -8.22 5.41 0.52
CA THR A 200 -9.12 4.44 1.17
C THR A 200 -8.87 4.29 2.66
N SER A 201 -7.60 4.17 3.06
CA SER A 201 -7.24 4.10 4.48
C SER A 201 -7.69 5.35 5.23
N TRP A 202 -7.45 6.52 4.67
CA TRP A 202 -7.86 7.78 5.27
C TRP A 202 -9.38 7.89 5.39
N ASN A 203 -10.11 7.52 4.33
CA ASN A 203 -11.58 7.50 4.35
C ASN A 203 -12.12 6.53 5.41
N SER A 204 -11.51 5.34 5.56
CA SER A 204 -11.92 4.37 6.58
C SER A 204 -11.75 4.90 8.00
N PHE A 205 -10.64 5.60 8.29
CA PHE A 205 -10.45 6.22 9.60
C PHE A 205 -11.46 7.33 9.90
N LEU A 206 -11.94 8.06 8.89
CA LEU A 206 -12.99 9.06 9.08
C LEU A 206 -14.38 8.46 9.28
N ILE A 207 -14.62 7.25 8.77
CA ILE A 207 -15.88 6.53 8.98
C ILE A 207 -15.91 5.90 10.38
N GLY A 208 -14.77 5.36 10.83
CA GLY A 208 -14.68 4.64 12.11
C GLY A 208 -14.39 5.51 13.33
N GLY A 209 -14.05 6.79 13.17
CA GLY A 209 -13.73 7.74 14.24
C GLY A 209 -14.78 8.80 14.42
#